data_f08d278d9821765b0e8ed7828cce1a9a
#
_entry.id   f08d278d9821765b0e8ed7828cce1a9a
#
_cell.length_a   1.000
_cell.length_b   1.000
_cell.length_c   1.000
_cell.angle_alpha   90.00
_cell.angle_beta   90.00
_cell.angle_gamma   90.00
#
_symmetry.space_group_name_H-M   'P 1'
#
loop_
_entity.id
_entity.type
_entity.pdbx_description
1 polymer ?
#
loop_
_entity_poly.entity_id
_entity_poly.type
_entity_poly.pdbx_seq_one_letter_code
_entity_poly.pdbx_strand_id
1 'polypeptide(L)'
;MLNVRTLRGRVALWMFAATSLSLVIFAIATYIVVRIEENTERADPAVAIAEARRQVLTPLAIAAPIGLALSTAGAMWLSRRALAPVDRVIAAAREITGDNLDRRIDVPARDDELRRLVLSLNELLDRIERSHRALAMFAADASHELRTPIAAICSELEVALRRPRSPDEWSQSARTSLDELRRLARVMDSLLRFAQADAVSAAGQGDVELAGLVDEITAMHAAAARSAGVELAVKCDTDVHVHGDADMLGTAISNLVANAIHYTPRGGSITASVERDGDAAHVHVDDTGRGLAPGEIEAIFTPFARGSQAKAADSAGLGLGLPIARKIAERHGGAIAAHNRSSGGARFSIRLPLPRPDPRTPA
;
A
#
# COMPACT_ATOMS: atom_id res chain seq x y z
N MET A 1 37.77 -4.59 3.97
CA MET A 1 37.58 -5.65 5.01
C MET A 1 36.39 -6.50 4.60
N LEU A 2 36.62 -7.78 4.28
CA LEU A 2 35.56 -8.75 3.96
C LEU A 2 34.76 -9.04 5.23
N ASN A 3 33.53 -8.56 5.26
CA ASN A 3 32.65 -8.80 6.40
C ASN A 3 32.14 -10.25 6.34
N VAL A 4 32.78 -11.15 7.12
CA VAL A 4 32.48 -12.59 7.20
C VAL A 4 31.05 -12.91 7.65
N ARG A 5 30.32 -11.91 8.15
CA ARG A 5 28.92 -12.04 8.58
C ARG A 5 27.93 -12.05 7.40
N THR A 6 28.31 -11.55 6.23
CA THR A 6 27.46 -11.54 5.03
C THR A 6 27.60 -12.85 4.23
N LEU A 7 26.56 -13.21 3.47
CA LEU A 7 26.58 -14.37 2.56
C LEU A 7 27.75 -14.27 1.57
N ARG A 8 27.97 -13.06 1.00
CA ARG A 8 29.06 -12.75 0.06
C ARG A 8 30.44 -12.95 0.70
N GLY A 9 30.62 -12.48 1.94
CA GLY A 9 31.90 -12.63 2.66
C GLY A 9 32.22 -14.07 2.94
N ARG A 10 31.25 -14.91 3.23
CA ARG A 10 31.42 -16.35 3.46
C ARG A 10 31.75 -17.11 2.20
N VAL A 11 31.07 -16.87 1.10
CA VAL A 11 31.36 -17.46 -0.20
C VAL A 11 32.79 -17.08 -0.64
N ALA A 12 33.15 -15.80 -0.53
CA ALA A 12 34.49 -15.32 -0.85
C ALA A 12 35.58 -15.98 0.02
N LEU A 13 35.36 -16.14 1.34
CA LEU A 13 36.29 -16.79 2.24
C LEU A 13 36.52 -18.27 1.86
N TRP A 14 35.45 -18.99 1.53
CA TRP A 14 35.58 -20.40 1.14
C TRP A 14 36.22 -20.56 -0.25
N MET A 15 35.92 -19.66 -1.21
CA MET A 15 36.64 -19.65 -2.49
C MET A 15 38.15 -19.41 -2.28
N PHE A 16 38.48 -18.43 -1.42
CA PHE A 16 39.88 -18.17 -1.08
C PHE A 16 40.55 -19.36 -0.40
N ALA A 17 39.87 -20.02 0.54
CA ALA A 17 40.40 -21.21 1.21
C ALA A 17 40.62 -22.38 0.22
N ALA A 18 39.68 -22.61 -0.70
CA ALA A 18 39.80 -23.68 -1.71
C ALA A 18 40.93 -23.40 -2.70
N THR A 19 41.09 -22.16 -3.18
CA THR A 19 42.18 -21.77 -4.07
C THR A 19 43.52 -21.80 -3.36
N SER A 20 43.62 -21.39 -2.09
CA SER A 20 44.82 -21.46 -1.28
C SER A 20 45.25 -22.91 -1.05
N LEU A 21 44.31 -23.79 -0.74
CA LEU A 21 44.59 -25.24 -0.56
C LEU A 21 45.10 -25.86 -1.87
N SER A 22 44.53 -25.52 -3.02
CA SER A 22 44.97 -25.96 -4.33
C SER A 22 46.38 -25.48 -4.64
N LEU A 23 46.73 -24.23 -4.33
CA LEU A 23 48.06 -23.64 -4.47
C LEU A 23 49.11 -24.35 -3.56
N VAL A 24 48.74 -24.65 -2.31
CA VAL A 24 49.60 -25.37 -1.37
C VAL A 24 49.90 -26.80 -1.86
N ILE A 25 48.89 -27.51 -2.36
CA ILE A 25 49.03 -28.84 -2.95
C ILE A 25 49.98 -28.79 -4.16
N PHE A 26 49.79 -27.78 -5.03
CA PHE A 26 50.65 -27.56 -6.19
C PHE A 26 52.10 -27.23 -5.77
N ALA A 27 52.31 -26.37 -4.78
CA ALA A 27 53.62 -26.00 -4.27
C ALA A 27 54.34 -27.18 -3.63
N ILE A 28 53.62 -28.01 -2.84
CA ILE A 28 54.19 -29.25 -2.26
C ILE A 28 54.56 -30.22 -3.36
N ALA A 29 53.71 -30.45 -4.36
CA ALA A 29 54.03 -31.32 -5.50
C ALA A 29 55.27 -30.83 -6.26
N THR A 30 55.36 -29.52 -6.53
CA THR A 30 56.50 -28.89 -7.18
C THR A 30 57.77 -29.03 -6.33
N TYR A 31 57.70 -28.80 -5.00
CA TYR A 31 58.81 -28.94 -4.08
C TYR A 31 59.36 -30.38 -4.03
N ILE A 32 58.47 -31.38 -3.96
CA ILE A 32 58.81 -32.79 -3.99
C ILE A 32 59.59 -33.14 -5.29
N VAL A 33 59.08 -32.59 -6.40
CA VAL A 33 59.72 -32.81 -7.72
C VAL A 33 61.13 -32.23 -7.76
N VAL A 34 61.33 -30.95 -7.33
CA VAL A 34 62.64 -30.28 -7.31
C VAL A 34 63.64 -31.01 -6.39
N ARG A 35 63.18 -31.51 -5.23
CA ARG A 35 64.02 -32.24 -4.28
C ARG A 35 64.46 -33.58 -4.80
N ILE A 36 63.71 -34.25 -5.64
CA ILE A 36 64.05 -35.52 -6.29
C ILE A 36 65.11 -35.25 -7.36
N GLU A 37 65.07 -34.13 -8.06
CA GLU A 37 65.99 -33.73 -9.11
C GLU A 37 67.39 -33.45 -8.56
N GLU A 38 67.52 -32.80 -7.40
CA GLU A 38 68.82 -32.57 -6.70
C GLU A 38 69.58 -33.86 -6.34
N ASN A 39 68.87 -34.98 -6.15
CA ASN A 39 69.48 -36.27 -5.82
C ASN A 39 69.93 -37.08 -7.05
N THR A 40 69.72 -36.64 -8.27
CA THR A 40 69.89 -37.43 -9.50
C THR A 40 71.08 -36.95 -10.35
N GLU A 41 71.98 -36.09 -9.85
CA GLU A 41 73.08 -35.43 -10.59
C GLU A 41 74.18 -36.38 -11.10
N ARG A 42 74.00 -37.73 -11.15
CA ARG A 42 75.03 -38.67 -11.56
C ARG A 42 74.65 -39.57 -12.73
N ALA A 43 73.71 -39.31 -13.55
CA ALA A 43 73.22 -40.14 -14.65
C ALA A 43 73.37 -39.44 -16.02
N ASP A 44 73.44 -40.24 -17.10
CA ASP A 44 73.47 -39.80 -18.51
C ASP A 44 72.34 -38.81 -18.78
N PRO A 45 72.59 -37.61 -19.40
CA PRO A 45 71.60 -36.52 -19.51
C PRO A 45 70.33 -36.94 -20.22
N ALA A 46 70.36 -37.90 -21.15
CA ALA A 46 69.13 -38.37 -21.84
C ALA A 46 68.25 -39.26 -20.96
N VAL A 47 68.82 -40.05 -20.07
CA VAL A 47 68.12 -40.91 -19.10
C VAL A 47 67.55 -40.05 -17.94
N ALA A 48 68.38 -39.09 -17.49
CA ALA A 48 67.94 -38.14 -16.44
C ALA A 48 66.69 -37.32 -16.83
N ILE A 49 66.63 -36.81 -18.06
CA ILE A 49 65.47 -36.08 -18.59
C ILE A 49 64.23 -36.98 -18.68
N ALA A 50 64.36 -38.22 -19.11
CA ALA A 50 63.24 -39.16 -19.22
C ALA A 50 62.69 -39.57 -17.85
N GLU A 51 63.58 -39.81 -16.85
CA GLU A 51 63.23 -40.13 -15.47
C GLU A 51 62.62 -38.92 -14.74
N ALA A 52 63.17 -37.71 -14.86
CA ALA A 52 62.64 -36.48 -14.31
C ALA A 52 61.24 -36.21 -14.88
N ARG A 53 61.08 -36.37 -16.19
CA ARG A 53 59.75 -36.23 -16.85
C ARG A 53 58.72 -37.24 -16.30
N ARG A 54 59.12 -38.51 -16.04
CA ARG A 54 58.18 -39.49 -15.48
C ARG A 54 57.87 -39.23 -14.01
N GLN A 55 58.86 -38.78 -13.24
CA GLN A 55 58.74 -38.47 -11.81
C GLN A 55 57.85 -37.23 -11.59
N VAL A 56 57.80 -36.25 -12.51
CA VAL A 56 56.96 -35.04 -12.47
C VAL A 56 55.57 -35.29 -13.01
N LEU A 57 55.46 -35.87 -14.22
CA LEU A 57 54.18 -35.98 -14.90
C LEU A 57 53.25 -37.01 -14.25
N THR A 58 53.80 -38.11 -13.67
CA THR A 58 52.98 -39.16 -13.05
C THR A 58 52.23 -38.65 -11.79
N PRO A 59 52.88 -38.07 -10.77
CA PRO A 59 52.17 -37.52 -9.63
C PRO A 59 51.26 -36.33 -10.01
N LEU A 60 51.64 -35.49 -10.97
CA LEU A 60 50.82 -34.40 -11.45
C LEU A 60 49.56 -34.92 -12.17
N ALA A 61 49.69 -35.95 -13.00
CA ALA A 61 48.54 -36.56 -13.70
C ALA A 61 47.53 -37.22 -12.72
N ILE A 62 47.99 -37.65 -11.54
CA ILE A 62 47.11 -38.19 -10.49
C ILE A 62 46.56 -37.08 -9.59
N ALA A 63 47.41 -36.13 -9.17
CA ALA A 63 47.04 -35.10 -8.23
C ALA A 63 46.07 -34.06 -8.83
N ALA A 64 46.24 -33.69 -10.12
CA ALA A 64 45.43 -32.71 -10.77
C ALA A 64 43.93 -33.10 -10.87
N PRO A 65 43.55 -34.31 -11.36
CA PRO A 65 42.15 -34.71 -11.41
C PRO A 65 41.53 -34.91 -10.02
N ILE A 66 42.29 -35.37 -9.04
CA ILE A 66 41.82 -35.49 -7.65
C ILE A 66 41.55 -34.11 -7.06
N GLY A 67 42.49 -33.17 -7.23
CA GLY A 67 42.31 -31.79 -6.78
C GLY A 67 41.09 -31.10 -7.44
N LEU A 68 40.91 -31.30 -8.74
CA LEU A 68 39.76 -30.78 -9.47
C LEU A 68 38.45 -31.42 -8.98
N ALA A 69 38.41 -32.72 -8.77
CA ALA A 69 37.20 -33.39 -8.25
C ALA A 69 36.83 -32.94 -6.84
N LEU A 70 37.82 -32.82 -5.95
CA LEU A 70 37.60 -32.33 -4.58
C LEU A 70 37.14 -30.86 -4.56
N SER A 71 37.76 -30.01 -5.39
CA SER A 71 37.38 -28.59 -5.53
C SER A 71 35.96 -28.46 -6.06
N THR A 72 35.60 -29.23 -7.09
CA THR A 72 34.24 -29.21 -7.67
C THR A 72 33.21 -29.73 -6.67
N ALA A 73 33.48 -30.83 -5.97
CA ALA A 73 32.59 -31.36 -4.95
C ALA A 73 32.40 -30.39 -3.78
N GLY A 74 33.49 -29.76 -3.34
CA GLY A 74 33.44 -28.72 -2.30
C GLY A 74 32.63 -27.47 -2.72
N ALA A 75 32.84 -27.02 -3.95
CA ALA A 75 32.10 -25.90 -4.51
C ALA A 75 30.58 -26.21 -4.64
N MET A 76 30.22 -27.40 -5.10
CA MET A 76 28.83 -27.85 -5.18
C MET A 76 28.18 -27.98 -3.80
N TRP A 77 28.88 -28.57 -2.84
CA TRP A 77 28.38 -28.70 -1.47
C TRP A 77 28.15 -27.32 -0.82
N LEU A 78 29.13 -26.42 -0.99
CA LEU A 78 29.04 -25.07 -0.46
C LEU A 78 27.86 -24.27 -1.12
N SER A 79 27.75 -24.35 -2.44
CA SER A 79 26.67 -23.70 -3.19
C SER A 79 25.31 -24.15 -2.69
N ARG A 80 25.08 -25.45 -2.57
CA ARG A 80 23.83 -26.01 -2.03
C ARG A 80 23.56 -25.53 -0.59
N ARG A 81 24.60 -25.55 0.26
CA ARG A 81 24.44 -25.12 1.66
C ARG A 81 24.24 -23.60 1.80
N ALA A 82 24.82 -22.80 0.92
CA ALA A 82 24.65 -21.35 0.90
C ALA A 82 23.28 -20.92 0.36
N LEU A 83 22.73 -21.67 -0.61
CA LEU A 83 21.44 -21.36 -1.24
C LEU A 83 20.24 -22.02 -0.53
N ALA A 84 20.43 -23.05 0.27
CA ALA A 84 19.34 -23.73 0.98
C ALA A 84 18.42 -22.80 1.80
N PRO A 85 18.88 -21.70 2.42
CA PRO A 85 17.97 -20.74 3.07
C PRO A 85 17.11 -19.97 2.07
N VAL A 86 17.62 -19.66 0.88
CA VAL A 86 16.87 -18.98 -0.18
C VAL A 86 15.76 -19.89 -0.71
N ASP A 87 16.08 -21.18 -0.95
CA ASP A 87 15.10 -22.17 -1.40
C ASP A 87 13.94 -22.30 -0.41
N ARG A 88 14.23 -22.23 0.91
CA ARG A 88 13.18 -22.24 1.95
C ARG A 88 12.29 -21.02 1.89
N VAL A 89 12.84 -19.82 1.69
CA VAL A 89 12.07 -18.59 1.54
C VAL A 89 11.17 -18.66 0.31
N ILE A 90 11.70 -19.17 -0.82
CA ILE A 90 10.94 -19.36 -2.06
C ILE A 90 9.79 -20.35 -1.85
N ALA A 91 10.06 -21.49 -1.16
CA ALA A 91 9.03 -22.47 -0.87
C ALA A 91 7.94 -21.88 0.03
N ALA A 92 8.29 -21.20 1.12
CA ALA A 92 7.36 -20.55 2.01
C ALA A 92 6.53 -19.46 1.30
N ALA A 93 7.15 -18.66 0.44
CA ALA A 93 6.43 -17.65 -0.35
C ALA A 93 5.42 -18.27 -1.33
N ARG A 94 5.73 -19.42 -1.91
CA ARG A 94 4.81 -20.14 -2.82
C ARG A 94 3.61 -20.77 -2.11
N GLU A 95 3.73 -21.07 -0.83
CA GLU A 95 2.63 -21.61 -0.02
C GLU A 95 1.63 -20.53 0.39
N ILE A 96 2.00 -19.24 0.28
CA ILE A 96 1.12 -18.14 0.62
C ILE A 96 0.16 -17.90 -0.55
N THR A 97 -1.13 -18.01 -0.27
CA THR A 97 -2.25 -17.83 -1.21
C THR A 97 -3.23 -16.79 -0.67
N GLY A 98 -4.26 -16.45 -1.43
CA GLY A 98 -5.31 -15.53 -0.97
C GLY A 98 -6.02 -15.99 0.31
N ASP A 99 -6.10 -17.31 0.55
CA ASP A 99 -6.81 -17.88 1.69
C ASP A 99 -5.98 -17.91 2.99
N ASN A 100 -4.66 -17.71 2.90
CA ASN A 100 -3.74 -17.80 4.05
C ASN A 100 -2.75 -16.64 4.11
N LEU A 101 -3.18 -15.45 3.71
CA LEU A 101 -2.37 -14.21 3.71
C LEU A 101 -1.87 -13.77 5.11
N ASP A 102 -2.37 -14.38 6.17
CA ASP A 102 -1.94 -14.20 7.56
C ASP A 102 -0.61 -14.90 7.86
N ARG A 103 -0.19 -15.87 7.02
CA ARG A 103 1.12 -16.53 7.17
C ARG A 103 2.26 -15.56 6.88
N ARG A 104 3.35 -15.75 7.62
CA ARG A 104 4.61 -15.00 7.43
C ARG A 104 5.75 -15.95 7.18
N ILE A 105 6.73 -15.46 6.44
CA ILE A 105 7.97 -16.18 6.18
C ILE A 105 8.86 -16.03 7.40
N ASP A 106 9.41 -17.16 7.90
CA ASP A 106 10.29 -17.18 9.05
C ASP A 106 11.54 -16.32 8.82
N VAL A 107 11.76 -15.38 9.73
CA VAL A 107 12.90 -14.46 9.65
C VAL A 107 14.18 -15.19 10.09
N PRO A 108 15.20 -15.28 9.22
CA PRO A 108 16.46 -15.90 9.60
C PRO A 108 17.09 -15.22 10.81
N ALA A 109 17.66 -16.02 11.72
CA ALA A 109 18.30 -15.51 12.95
C ALA A 109 19.59 -14.69 12.67
N ARG A 110 20.18 -14.86 11.48
CA ARG A 110 21.38 -14.14 11.07
C ARG A 110 21.01 -12.79 10.45
N ASP A 111 21.76 -11.77 10.84
CA ASP A 111 21.60 -10.42 10.27
C ASP A 111 22.42 -10.32 8.99
N ASP A 112 21.84 -10.79 7.89
CA ASP A 112 22.42 -10.78 6.56
C ASP A 112 21.40 -10.25 5.53
N GLU A 113 21.81 -10.23 4.25
CA GLU A 113 20.98 -9.75 3.15
C GLU A 113 19.65 -10.52 3.03
N LEU A 114 19.65 -11.81 3.40
CA LEU A 114 18.47 -12.65 3.35
C LEU A 114 17.45 -12.24 4.42
N ARG A 115 17.91 -11.87 5.63
CA ARG A 115 17.05 -11.35 6.69
C ARG A 115 16.33 -10.08 6.24
N ARG A 116 17.05 -9.13 5.62
CA ARG A 116 16.47 -7.88 5.11
C ARG A 116 15.43 -8.16 4.02
N LEU A 117 15.73 -9.09 3.11
CA LEU A 117 14.78 -9.50 2.08
C LEU A 117 13.49 -10.08 2.69
N VAL A 118 13.60 -10.98 3.68
CA VAL A 118 12.44 -11.60 4.33
C VAL A 118 11.61 -10.56 5.08
N LEU A 119 12.25 -9.61 5.76
CA LEU A 119 11.52 -8.51 6.43
C LEU A 119 10.73 -7.67 5.42
N SER A 120 11.36 -7.24 4.32
CA SER A 120 10.67 -6.47 3.27
C SER A 120 9.53 -7.28 2.62
N LEU A 121 9.71 -8.59 2.46
CA LEU A 121 8.67 -9.47 1.93
C LEU A 121 7.48 -9.59 2.90
N ASN A 122 7.75 -9.73 4.20
CA ASN A 122 6.70 -9.75 5.23
C ASN A 122 5.96 -8.41 5.33
N GLU A 123 6.64 -7.27 5.19
CA GLU A 123 5.99 -5.95 5.11
C GLU A 123 5.07 -5.84 3.89
N LEU A 124 5.48 -6.40 2.76
CA LEU A 124 4.65 -6.45 1.55
C LEU A 124 3.42 -7.35 1.77
N LEU A 125 3.61 -8.52 2.39
CA LEU A 125 2.52 -9.40 2.77
C LEU A 125 1.53 -8.72 3.74
N ASP A 126 2.02 -7.95 4.72
CA ASP A 126 1.17 -7.15 5.61
C ASP A 126 0.31 -6.12 4.86
N ARG A 127 0.86 -5.51 3.81
CA ARG A 127 0.10 -4.56 2.98
C ARG A 127 -0.96 -5.27 2.16
N ILE A 128 -0.61 -6.42 1.54
CA ILE A 128 -1.55 -7.22 0.74
C ILE A 128 -2.69 -7.74 1.63
N GLU A 129 -2.37 -8.29 2.79
CA GLU A 129 -3.38 -8.81 3.74
C GLU A 129 -4.35 -7.71 4.19
N ARG A 130 -3.83 -6.53 4.55
CA ARG A 130 -4.68 -5.38 4.93
C ARG A 130 -5.58 -4.96 3.78
N SER A 131 -5.06 -4.89 2.56
CA SER A 131 -5.84 -4.55 1.36
C SER A 131 -6.92 -5.61 1.07
N HIS A 132 -6.57 -6.88 1.17
CA HIS A 132 -7.50 -7.99 0.95
C HIS A 132 -8.62 -8.02 1.99
N ARG A 133 -8.29 -7.84 3.28
CA ARG A 133 -9.29 -7.72 4.36
C ARG A 133 -10.22 -6.53 4.17
N ALA A 134 -9.66 -5.38 3.79
CA ALA A 134 -10.46 -4.18 3.52
C ALA A 134 -11.43 -4.40 2.36
N LEU A 135 -10.98 -5.08 1.28
CA LEU A 135 -11.83 -5.42 0.15
C LEU A 135 -12.94 -6.42 0.53
N ALA A 136 -12.62 -7.44 1.33
CA ALA A 136 -13.59 -8.42 1.79
C ALA A 136 -14.66 -7.78 2.68
N MET A 137 -14.27 -6.92 3.63
CA MET A 137 -15.22 -6.16 4.45
C MET A 137 -16.07 -5.22 3.59
N PHE A 138 -15.47 -4.50 2.65
CA PHE A 138 -16.19 -3.64 1.72
C PHE A 138 -17.26 -4.42 0.93
N ALA A 139 -16.91 -5.60 0.39
CA ALA A 139 -17.86 -6.43 -0.37
C ALA A 139 -19.00 -6.95 0.50
N ALA A 140 -18.73 -7.33 1.75
CA ALA A 140 -19.74 -7.77 2.70
C ALA A 140 -20.69 -6.63 3.08
N ASP A 141 -20.15 -5.47 3.43
CA ASP A 141 -20.92 -4.29 3.82
C ASP A 141 -21.76 -3.75 2.63
N ALA A 142 -21.15 -3.69 1.43
CA ALA A 142 -21.86 -3.32 0.21
C ALA A 142 -23.05 -4.26 -0.06
N SER A 143 -22.86 -5.57 0.10
CA SER A 143 -23.92 -6.55 -0.07
C SER A 143 -25.07 -6.36 0.95
N HIS A 144 -24.74 -5.99 2.18
CA HIS A 144 -25.72 -5.69 3.22
C HIS A 144 -26.52 -4.41 2.91
N GLU A 145 -25.82 -3.34 2.53
CA GLU A 145 -26.44 -2.05 2.21
C GLU A 145 -27.30 -2.10 0.92
N LEU A 146 -26.99 -3.00 -0.02
CA LEU A 146 -27.83 -3.23 -1.20
C LEU A 146 -29.03 -4.12 -0.90
N ARG A 147 -28.89 -5.14 -0.05
CA ARG A 147 -29.97 -6.09 0.26
C ARG A 147 -31.15 -5.42 0.96
N THR A 148 -30.89 -4.48 1.87
CA THR A 148 -31.91 -3.83 2.69
C THR A 148 -32.94 -3.06 1.85
N PRO A 149 -32.57 -2.12 0.96
CA PRO A 149 -33.56 -1.39 0.13
C PRO A 149 -34.27 -2.32 -0.86
N ILE A 150 -33.57 -3.33 -1.41
CA ILE A 150 -34.20 -4.31 -2.30
C ILE A 150 -35.28 -5.08 -1.57
N ALA A 151 -35.00 -5.56 -0.35
CA ALA A 151 -35.99 -6.26 0.45
C ALA A 151 -37.19 -5.36 0.82
N ALA A 152 -36.94 -4.08 1.13
CA ALA A 152 -38.01 -3.12 1.41
C ALA A 152 -38.92 -2.91 0.19
N ILE A 153 -38.34 -2.72 -1.02
CA ILE A 153 -39.11 -2.59 -2.26
C ILE A 153 -39.91 -3.86 -2.55
N CYS A 154 -39.30 -5.03 -2.45
CA CYS A 154 -40.00 -6.30 -2.67
C CYS A 154 -41.19 -6.45 -1.69
N SER A 155 -40.96 -6.20 -0.39
CA SER A 155 -41.99 -6.28 0.63
C SER A 155 -43.14 -5.31 0.37
N GLU A 156 -42.85 -4.05 0.03
CA GLU A 156 -43.86 -3.04 -0.29
C GLU A 156 -44.74 -3.47 -1.48
N LEU A 157 -44.10 -3.94 -2.55
CA LEU A 157 -44.78 -4.42 -3.75
C LEU A 157 -45.59 -5.70 -3.50
N GLU A 158 -45.05 -6.65 -2.73
CA GLU A 158 -45.76 -7.87 -2.35
C GLU A 158 -47.03 -7.53 -1.52
N VAL A 159 -46.91 -6.62 -0.56
CA VAL A 159 -48.05 -6.16 0.23
C VAL A 159 -49.04 -5.40 -0.65
N ALA A 160 -48.56 -4.61 -1.62
CA ALA A 160 -49.41 -3.90 -2.57
C ALA A 160 -50.26 -4.85 -3.44
N LEU A 161 -49.69 -6.02 -3.79
CA LEU A 161 -50.34 -7.02 -4.66
C LEU A 161 -51.30 -7.94 -3.92
N ARG A 162 -51.32 -7.97 -2.58
CA ARG A 162 -52.15 -8.94 -1.79
C ARG A 162 -53.64 -8.63 -1.78
N ARG A 163 -54.05 -7.37 -2.04
CA ARG A 163 -55.45 -6.92 -2.08
C ARG A 163 -55.65 -5.82 -3.12
N PRO A 164 -56.89 -5.69 -3.64
CA PRO A 164 -57.23 -4.52 -4.46
C PRO A 164 -56.98 -3.21 -3.68
N ARG A 165 -56.35 -2.24 -4.34
CA ARG A 165 -56.01 -0.93 -3.78
C ARG A 165 -56.66 0.19 -4.58
N SER A 166 -56.91 1.32 -3.93
CA SER A 166 -57.33 2.54 -4.60
C SER A 166 -56.19 3.11 -5.45
N PRO A 167 -56.48 3.98 -6.43
CA PRO A 167 -55.44 4.67 -7.21
C PRO A 167 -54.47 5.47 -6.33
N ASP A 168 -54.94 6.04 -5.24
CA ASP A 168 -54.10 6.81 -4.29
C ASP A 168 -53.13 5.88 -3.50
N GLU A 169 -53.62 4.73 -3.03
CA GLU A 169 -52.77 3.73 -2.36
C GLU A 169 -51.70 3.20 -3.32
N TRP A 170 -52.02 2.98 -4.60
CA TRP A 170 -51.05 2.60 -5.62
C TRP A 170 -50.01 3.68 -5.86
N SER A 171 -50.45 4.94 -5.96
CA SER A 171 -49.57 6.09 -6.13
C SER A 171 -48.61 6.24 -4.96
N GLN A 172 -49.07 6.01 -3.74
CA GLN A 172 -48.23 6.04 -2.54
C GLN A 172 -47.19 4.91 -2.52
N SER A 173 -47.57 3.66 -2.78
CA SER A 173 -46.64 2.53 -2.86
C SER A 173 -45.59 2.74 -3.96
N ALA A 174 -46.00 3.26 -5.12
CA ALA A 174 -45.07 3.57 -6.21
C ALA A 174 -44.08 4.66 -5.82
N ARG A 175 -44.51 5.72 -5.11
CA ARG A 175 -43.61 6.78 -4.60
C ARG A 175 -42.62 6.22 -3.60
N THR A 176 -43.05 5.42 -2.63
CA THR A 176 -42.22 4.79 -1.63
C THR A 176 -41.15 3.90 -2.31
N SER A 177 -41.57 3.05 -3.26
CA SER A 177 -40.66 2.20 -4.03
C SER A 177 -39.65 3.00 -4.87
N LEU A 178 -40.11 4.13 -5.47
CA LEU A 178 -39.24 5.02 -6.23
C LEU A 178 -38.19 5.72 -5.35
N ASP A 179 -38.55 6.11 -4.15
CA ASP A 179 -37.62 6.75 -3.22
C ASP A 179 -36.54 5.75 -2.73
N GLU A 180 -36.90 4.49 -2.50
CA GLU A 180 -35.94 3.42 -2.19
C GLU A 180 -35.05 3.08 -3.40
N LEU A 181 -35.56 3.07 -4.63
CA LEU A 181 -34.76 2.92 -5.85
C LEU A 181 -33.76 4.06 -6.03
N ARG A 182 -34.17 5.29 -5.77
CA ARG A 182 -33.29 6.48 -5.78
C ARG A 182 -32.19 6.35 -4.71
N ARG A 183 -32.54 5.85 -3.53
CA ARG A 183 -31.58 5.55 -2.46
C ARG A 183 -30.58 4.49 -2.93
N LEU A 184 -31.05 3.41 -3.53
CA LEU A 184 -30.20 2.34 -4.07
C LEU A 184 -29.24 2.86 -5.15
N ALA A 185 -29.71 3.74 -6.05
CA ALA A 185 -28.85 4.36 -7.05
C ALA A 185 -27.73 5.19 -6.40
N ARG A 186 -28.03 5.98 -5.36
CA ARG A 186 -27.00 6.72 -4.61
C ARG A 186 -25.98 5.79 -3.92
N VAL A 187 -26.42 4.64 -3.42
CA VAL A 187 -25.55 3.59 -2.87
C VAL A 187 -24.56 3.11 -3.94
N MET A 188 -25.08 2.73 -5.11
CA MET A 188 -24.28 2.24 -6.23
C MET A 188 -23.26 3.28 -6.72
N ASP A 189 -23.69 4.55 -6.86
CA ASP A 189 -22.79 5.63 -7.25
C ASP A 189 -21.65 5.84 -6.25
N SER A 190 -21.96 5.76 -4.96
CA SER A 190 -20.95 5.90 -3.90
C SER A 190 -19.96 4.74 -3.89
N LEU A 191 -20.43 3.49 -4.12
CA LEU A 191 -19.59 2.32 -4.28
C LEU A 191 -18.66 2.42 -5.49
N LEU A 192 -19.19 2.89 -6.62
CA LEU A 192 -18.43 3.10 -7.84
C LEU A 192 -17.33 4.16 -7.64
N ARG A 193 -17.67 5.31 -7.04
CA ARG A 193 -16.69 6.35 -6.69
C ARG A 193 -15.61 5.84 -5.75
N PHE A 194 -15.97 5.02 -4.76
CA PHE A 194 -14.99 4.41 -3.85
C PHE A 194 -14.03 3.47 -4.59
N ALA A 195 -14.54 2.66 -5.51
CA ALA A 195 -13.71 1.77 -6.34
C ALA A 195 -12.81 2.56 -7.33
N GLN A 196 -13.34 3.64 -7.91
CA GLN A 196 -12.59 4.51 -8.83
C GLN A 196 -11.51 5.34 -8.13
N ALA A 197 -11.69 5.66 -6.83
CA ALA A 197 -10.67 6.36 -6.06
C ALA A 197 -9.34 5.58 -5.95
N ASP A 198 -9.34 4.26 -6.14
CA ASP A 198 -8.15 3.43 -6.20
C ASP A 198 -7.55 3.30 -7.62
N ALA A 199 -8.36 3.51 -8.67
CA ALA A 199 -7.91 3.35 -10.04
C ALA A 199 -6.93 4.47 -10.44
N VAL A 200 -5.70 4.09 -10.77
CA VAL A 200 -4.67 5.05 -11.21
C VAL A 200 -4.99 5.52 -12.61
N SER A 201 -5.44 6.76 -12.77
CA SER A 201 -5.34 7.46 -14.03
C SER A 201 -4.23 8.51 -13.94
N ALA A 202 -3.22 8.40 -14.78
CA ALA A 202 -2.24 9.47 -14.99
C ALA A 202 -2.83 10.62 -15.84
N ALA A 203 -4.02 10.39 -16.42
CA ALA A 203 -4.78 11.38 -17.16
C ALA A 203 -5.56 12.26 -16.16
N GLY A 204 -5.30 13.56 -16.17
CA GLY A 204 -5.99 14.54 -15.31
C GLY A 204 -5.14 15.18 -14.24
N GLN A 205 -3.88 14.76 -14.06
CA GLN A 205 -2.98 15.46 -13.15
C GLN A 205 -2.50 16.78 -13.78
N GLY A 206 -2.84 17.88 -13.14
CA GLY A 206 -2.49 19.24 -13.56
C GLY A 206 -2.22 20.14 -12.38
N ASP A 207 -2.05 21.41 -12.69
CA ASP A 207 -1.99 22.48 -11.70
C ASP A 207 -3.42 22.83 -11.30
N VAL A 208 -3.75 22.71 -10.02
CA VAL A 208 -5.09 22.94 -9.47
C VAL A 208 -5.05 24.08 -8.48
N GLU A 209 -5.75 25.16 -8.78
CA GLU A 209 -5.97 26.28 -7.88
C GLU A 209 -7.05 25.90 -6.87
N LEU A 210 -6.64 25.74 -5.58
CA LEU A 210 -7.53 25.20 -4.55
C LEU A 210 -8.63 26.18 -4.12
N ALA A 211 -8.37 27.47 -4.14
CA ALA A 211 -9.35 28.46 -3.70
C ALA A 211 -10.57 28.49 -4.64
N GLY A 212 -10.33 28.54 -5.95
CA GLY A 212 -11.39 28.46 -6.96
C GLY A 212 -12.17 27.15 -6.90
N LEU A 213 -11.45 26.01 -6.71
CA LEU A 213 -12.09 24.71 -6.57
C LEU A 213 -12.99 24.64 -5.34
N VAL A 214 -12.55 25.16 -4.18
CA VAL A 214 -13.38 25.22 -2.95
C VAL A 214 -14.59 26.11 -3.15
N ASP A 215 -14.44 27.26 -3.82
CA ASP A 215 -15.54 28.18 -4.11
C ASP A 215 -16.58 27.50 -5.02
N GLU A 216 -16.15 26.88 -6.11
CA GLU A 216 -17.04 26.13 -7.02
C GLU A 216 -17.82 25.04 -6.30
N ILE A 217 -17.15 24.18 -5.52
CA ILE A 217 -17.79 23.10 -4.78
C ILE A 217 -18.78 23.66 -3.75
N THR A 218 -18.40 24.72 -3.05
CA THR A 218 -19.28 25.37 -2.06
C THR A 218 -20.53 25.97 -2.72
N ALA A 219 -20.37 26.60 -3.87
CA ALA A 219 -21.48 27.09 -4.67
C ALA A 219 -22.45 25.98 -5.11
N MET A 220 -21.95 24.83 -5.53
CA MET A 220 -22.80 23.67 -5.86
C MET A 220 -23.62 23.18 -4.67
N HIS A 221 -23.07 23.25 -3.45
CA HIS A 221 -23.78 22.83 -2.22
C HIS A 221 -24.67 23.91 -1.60
N ALA A 222 -24.67 25.15 -2.09
CA ALA A 222 -25.42 26.27 -1.51
C ALA A 222 -26.93 26.04 -1.41
N ALA A 223 -27.52 25.37 -2.41
CA ALA A 223 -28.97 25.06 -2.39
C ALA A 223 -29.31 24.02 -1.30
N ALA A 224 -28.47 23.00 -1.12
CA ALA A 224 -28.63 21.98 -0.09
C ALA A 224 -28.46 22.58 1.31
N ALA A 225 -27.48 23.45 1.52
CA ALA A 225 -27.25 24.14 2.78
C ALA A 225 -28.44 25.03 3.16
N ARG A 226 -28.97 25.81 2.20
CA ARG A 226 -30.20 26.62 2.42
C ARG A 226 -31.39 25.74 2.78
N SER A 227 -31.60 24.62 2.13
CA SER A 227 -32.68 23.69 2.44
C SER A 227 -32.56 23.10 3.85
N ALA A 228 -31.32 22.81 4.27
CA ALA A 228 -31.01 22.37 5.63
C ALA A 228 -31.12 23.50 6.67
N GLY A 229 -31.18 24.75 6.23
CA GLY A 229 -31.21 25.94 7.09
C GLY A 229 -29.85 26.21 7.76
N VAL A 230 -28.77 25.93 7.04
CA VAL A 230 -27.37 26.08 7.51
C VAL A 230 -26.70 27.17 6.67
N GLU A 231 -25.93 28.06 7.32
CA GLU A 231 -25.11 29.05 6.65
C GLU A 231 -23.81 28.38 6.13
N LEU A 232 -23.50 28.62 4.84
CA LEU A 232 -22.31 28.07 4.20
C LEU A 232 -21.48 29.23 3.65
N ALA A 233 -20.24 29.37 4.16
CA ALA A 233 -19.31 30.45 3.82
C ALA A 233 -17.97 29.91 3.33
N VAL A 234 -17.33 30.69 2.46
CA VAL A 234 -15.94 30.43 1.99
C VAL A 234 -15.02 31.52 2.53
N LYS A 235 -13.83 31.14 2.96
CA LYS A 235 -12.76 32.05 3.39
C LYS A 235 -11.44 31.59 2.75
N CYS A 236 -11.24 31.97 1.51
CA CYS A 236 -10.04 31.63 0.75
C CYS A 236 -9.33 32.93 0.35
N ASP A 237 -8.33 33.32 1.11
CA ASP A 237 -7.54 34.55 0.88
C ASP A 237 -6.18 34.26 0.21
N THR A 238 -5.90 33.01 -0.17
CA THR A 238 -4.58 32.57 -0.64
C THR A 238 -4.68 31.89 -1.99
N ASP A 239 -3.85 32.35 -2.91
CA ASP A 239 -3.57 31.70 -4.19
C ASP A 239 -2.66 30.47 -3.91
N VAL A 240 -3.29 29.31 -3.77
CA VAL A 240 -2.59 28.05 -3.44
C VAL A 240 -2.85 27.02 -4.52
N HIS A 241 -1.77 26.63 -5.18
CA HIS A 241 -1.78 25.64 -6.23
C HIS A 241 -1.20 24.30 -5.75
N VAL A 242 -1.81 23.21 -6.15
CA VAL A 242 -1.32 21.85 -5.92
C VAL A 242 -1.30 21.06 -7.22
N HIS A 243 -0.41 20.09 -7.31
CA HIS A 243 -0.40 19.16 -8.44
C HIS A 243 -1.36 18.01 -8.17
N GLY A 244 -2.40 17.87 -9.00
CA GLY A 244 -3.42 16.84 -8.78
C GLY A 244 -4.49 16.78 -9.86
N ASP A 245 -5.48 15.93 -9.59
CA ASP A 245 -6.68 15.76 -10.39
C ASP A 245 -7.81 16.59 -9.77
N ALA A 246 -8.25 17.64 -10.48
CA ALA A 246 -9.25 18.60 -9.99
C ALA A 246 -10.60 17.93 -9.68
N ASP A 247 -11.03 16.96 -10.50
CA ASP A 247 -12.30 16.24 -10.32
C ASP A 247 -12.28 15.39 -9.05
N MET A 248 -11.13 14.71 -8.82
CA MET A 248 -10.93 13.91 -7.60
C MET A 248 -10.87 14.81 -6.36
N LEU A 249 -10.06 15.87 -6.39
CA LEU A 249 -9.96 16.81 -5.27
C LEU A 249 -11.31 17.48 -4.99
N GLY A 250 -12.04 17.87 -6.04
CA GLY A 250 -13.42 18.37 -5.93
C GLY A 250 -14.37 17.36 -5.29
N THR A 251 -14.24 16.08 -5.62
CA THR A 251 -15.00 14.99 -4.98
C THR A 251 -14.67 14.88 -3.48
N ALA A 252 -13.38 14.98 -3.10
CA ALA A 252 -12.98 14.94 -1.69
C ALA A 252 -13.57 16.12 -0.90
N ILE A 253 -13.45 17.34 -1.42
CA ILE A 253 -13.98 18.56 -0.81
C ILE A 253 -15.50 18.48 -0.70
N SER A 254 -16.18 18.06 -1.77
CA SER A 254 -17.64 17.86 -1.81
C SER A 254 -18.13 16.90 -0.72
N ASN A 255 -17.39 15.79 -0.48
CA ASN A 255 -17.72 14.86 0.59
C ASN A 255 -17.61 15.50 1.99
N LEU A 256 -16.60 16.36 2.21
CA LEU A 256 -16.48 17.09 3.49
C LEU A 256 -17.61 18.09 3.67
N VAL A 257 -17.94 18.88 2.64
CA VAL A 257 -19.01 19.88 2.69
C VAL A 257 -20.38 19.19 2.88
N ALA A 258 -20.66 18.13 2.15
CA ALA A 258 -21.89 17.35 2.29
C ALA A 258 -22.02 16.75 3.71
N ASN A 259 -20.92 16.24 4.26
CA ASN A 259 -20.87 15.72 5.63
C ASN A 259 -21.18 16.85 6.64
N ALA A 260 -20.55 18.00 6.49
CA ALA A 260 -20.80 19.17 7.36
C ALA A 260 -22.28 19.62 7.30
N ILE A 261 -22.89 19.72 6.11
CA ILE A 261 -24.33 20.09 5.95
C ILE A 261 -25.19 19.04 6.67
N HIS A 262 -24.85 17.78 6.58
CA HIS A 262 -25.66 16.71 7.17
C HIS A 262 -25.65 16.73 8.72
N TYR A 263 -24.51 17.06 9.33
CA TYR A 263 -24.33 17.01 10.78
C TYR A 263 -24.46 18.35 11.49
N THR A 264 -24.64 19.43 10.74
CA THR A 264 -24.89 20.77 11.32
C THR A 264 -26.39 20.98 11.53
N PRO A 265 -26.83 21.32 12.74
CA PRO A 265 -28.25 21.60 13.00
C PRO A 265 -28.70 22.88 12.33
N ARG A 266 -30.01 23.03 12.14
CA ARG A 266 -30.62 24.26 11.63
C ARG A 266 -30.16 25.49 12.41
N GLY A 267 -29.78 26.54 11.71
CA GLY A 267 -29.23 27.77 12.30
C GLY A 267 -27.75 27.72 12.58
N GLY A 268 -27.10 26.57 12.32
CA GLY A 268 -25.62 26.44 12.40
C GLY A 268 -24.93 27.00 11.16
N SER A 269 -23.59 27.01 11.21
CA SER A 269 -22.74 27.53 10.14
C SER A 269 -21.63 26.55 9.76
N ILE A 270 -21.23 26.59 8.49
CA ILE A 270 -20.13 25.85 7.91
C ILE A 270 -19.22 26.86 7.24
N THR A 271 -17.89 26.70 7.44
CA THR A 271 -16.88 27.52 6.77
C THR A 271 -15.89 26.60 6.06
N ALA A 272 -15.77 26.76 4.75
CA ALA A 272 -14.69 26.15 3.98
C ALA A 272 -13.54 27.15 3.81
N SER A 273 -12.29 26.73 4.00
CA SER A 273 -11.12 27.60 3.87
C SER A 273 -9.93 26.86 3.28
N VAL A 274 -9.03 27.64 2.66
CA VAL A 274 -7.74 27.17 2.16
C VAL A 274 -6.64 27.94 2.88
N GLU A 275 -5.68 27.21 3.43
CA GLU A 275 -4.52 27.78 4.12
C GLU A 275 -3.24 27.17 3.57
N ARG A 276 -2.18 27.97 3.51
CA ARG A 276 -0.83 27.48 3.21
C ARG A 276 -0.02 27.40 4.50
N ASP A 277 0.50 26.22 4.79
CA ASP A 277 1.40 26.01 5.93
C ASP A 277 2.71 25.35 5.46
N GLY A 278 3.76 26.15 5.36
CA GLY A 278 5.06 25.71 4.91
C GLY A 278 5.06 25.08 3.52
N ASP A 279 5.29 23.78 3.44
CA ASP A 279 5.36 22.96 2.23
C ASP A 279 4.04 22.25 1.88
N ALA A 280 2.96 22.59 2.58
CA ALA A 280 1.65 21.98 2.40
C ALA A 280 0.54 23.04 2.23
N ALA A 281 -0.49 22.62 1.48
CA ALA A 281 -1.78 23.28 1.43
C ALA A 281 -2.77 22.52 2.33
N HIS A 282 -3.62 23.26 3.02
CA HIS A 282 -4.67 22.72 3.85
C HIS A 282 -6.01 23.22 3.36
N VAL A 283 -6.94 22.30 3.08
CA VAL A 283 -8.35 22.60 2.88
C VAL A 283 -9.08 22.23 4.15
N HIS A 284 -9.71 23.20 4.80
CA HIS A 284 -10.49 23.01 6.02
C HIS A 284 -11.98 23.16 5.76
N VAL A 285 -12.77 22.29 6.36
CA VAL A 285 -14.23 22.44 6.47
C VAL A 285 -14.57 22.40 7.94
N ASP A 286 -14.97 23.57 8.46
CA ASP A 286 -15.37 23.80 9.83
C ASP A 286 -16.90 23.78 9.93
N ASP A 287 -17.46 23.01 10.84
CA ASP A 287 -18.86 23.02 11.16
C ASP A 287 -19.14 23.44 12.62
N THR A 288 -20.36 23.84 12.89
CA THR A 288 -20.89 24.10 14.24
C THR A 288 -21.86 23.01 14.70
N GLY A 289 -21.64 21.79 14.18
CA GLY A 289 -22.43 20.61 14.51
C GLY A 289 -22.17 20.07 15.89
N ARG A 290 -22.56 18.83 16.09
CA ARG A 290 -22.42 18.12 17.38
C ARG A 290 -20.99 17.72 17.72
N GLY A 291 -20.04 17.85 16.80
CA GLY A 291 -18.68 17.33 16.95
C GLY A 291 -18.61 15.79 16.86
N LEU A 292 -17.45 15.26 17.21
CA LEU A 292 -17.09 13.85 17.16
C LEU A 292 -16.94 13.29 18.57
N ALA A 293 -17.44 12.08 18.82
CA ALA A 293 -17.26 11.44 20.13
C ALA A 293 -15.80 10.96 20.29
N PRO A 294 -15.31 10.88 21.54
CA PRO A 294 -14.00 10.30 21.83
C PRO A 294 -13.90 8.87 21.26
N GLY A 295 -12.85 8.59 20.49
CA GLY A 295 -12.64 7.28 19.82
C GLY A 295 -13.32 7.12 18.45
N GLU A 296 -14.17 8.04 18.01
CA GLU A 296 -14.75 8.01 16.67
C GLU A 296 -13.86 8.64 15.59
N ILE A 297 -12.87 9.47 15.97
CA ILE A 297 -12.09 10.30 15.04
C ILE A 297 -11.36 9.47 13.96
N GLU A 298 -10.81 8.32 14.30
CA GLU A 298 -10.20 7.44 13.30
C GLU A 298 -11.23 6.53 12.61
N ALA A 299 -12.23 6.09 13.37
CA ALA A 299 -13.25 5.16 12.88
C ALA A 299 -14.09 5.74 11.75
N ILE A 300 -14.37 7.06 11.76
CA ILE A 300 -15.20 7.73 10.72
C ILE A 300 -14.59 7.68 9.31
N PHE A 301 -13.30 7.40 9.19
CA PHE A 301 -12.61 7.22 7.90
C PHE A 301 -12.60 5.75 7.43
N THR A 302 -13.19 4.83 8.19
CA THR A 302 -13.37 3.43 7.78
C THR A 302 -14.64 3.32 6.91
N PRO A 303 -14.61 2.61 5.80
CA PRO A 303 -15.81 2.39 4.97
C PRO A 303 -16.99 1.89 5.79
N PHE A 304 -18.19 2.43 5.53
CA PHE A 304 -19.45 2.12 6.20
C PHE A 304 -19.48 2.42 7.70
N ALA A 305 -18.43 3.02 8.26
CA ALA A 305 -18.47 3.48 9.64
C ALA A 305 -19.49 4.61 9.82
N ARG A 306 -20.36 4.45 10.80
CA ARG A 306 -21.34 5.48 11.21
C ARG A 306 -21.14 5.72 12.69
N GLY A 307 -21.02 6.99 13.08
CA GLY A 307 -20.94 7.34 14.51
C GLY A 307 -22.11 6.74 15.29
N SER A 308 -21.89 6.42 16.54
CA SER A 308 -22.83 5.70 17.41
C SER A 308 -24.22 6.36 17.46
N GLN A 309 -24.27 7.67 17.36
CA GLN A 309 -25.51 8.45 17.33
C GLN A 309 -26.14 8.61 15.94
N ALA A 310 -25.37 8.42 14.85
CA ALA A 310 -25.90 8.44 13.49
C ALA A 310 -26.70 7.17 13.14
N LYS A 311 -26.50 6.08 13.90
CA LYS A 311 -27.30 4.85 13.80
C LYS A 311 -28.74 5.03 14.33
N ALA A 312 -28.95 5.98 15.23
CA ALA A 312 -30.27 6.24 15.84
C ALA A 312 -31.13 7.21 15.00
N ALA A 313 -30.52 8.03 14.16
CA ALA A 313 -31.22 8.90 13.21
C ALA A 313 -31.21 8.19 11.85
N ASP A 314 -32.37 8.07 11.22
CA ASP A 314 -32.58 7.45 9.89
C ASP A 314 -31.94 8.28 8.75
N SER A 315 -30.69 8.69 8.98
CA SER A 315 -29.95 9.65 8.19
C SER A 315 -29.24 8.96 7.03
N ALA A 316 -29.50 9.47 5.84
CA ALA A 316 -29.27 8.91 4.51
C ALA A 316 -27.80 8.79 4.05
N GLY A 317 -26.81 8.71 4.94
CA GLY A 317 -25.39 8.60 4.56
C GLY A 317 -24.84 7.17 4.66
N LEU A 318 -24.21 6.67 3.60
CA LEU A 318 -23.61 5.34 3.51
C LEU A 318 -22.32 5.16 4.33
N GLY A 319 -21.76 6.24 4.90
CA GLY A 319 -20.46 6.18 5.55
C GLY A 319 -19.29 5.97 4.58
N LEU A 320 -19.47 6.30 3.29
CA LEU A 320 -18.40 6.20 2.27
C LEU A 320 -17.75 7.55 1.93
N GLY A 321 -18.38 8.68 2.24
CA GLY A 321 -17.88 10.01 1.85
C GLY A 321 -16.48 10.32 2.44
N LEU A 322 -16.31 10.17 3.75
CA LEU A 322 -15.01 10.40 4.42
C LEU A 322 -13.94 9.40 4.01
N PRO A 323 -14.21 8.09 3.91
CA PRO A 323 -13.28 7.13 3.30
C PRO A 323 -12.83 7.48 1.88
N ILE A 324 -13.73 7.96 1.02
CA ILE A 324 -13.41 8.43 -0.34
C ILE A 324 -12.48 9.64 -0.26
N ALA A 325 -12.80 10.63 0.57
CA ALA A 325 -11.97 11.82 0.76
C ALA A 325 -10.57 11.44 1.27
N ARG A 326 -10.45 10.48 2.18
CA ARG A 326 -9.18 9.96 2.68
C ARG A 326 -8.34 9.32 1.57
N LYS A 327 -8.94 8.43 0.79
CA LYS A 327 -8.25 7.78 -0.35
C LYS A 327 -7.75 8.79 -1.37
N ILE A 328 -8.56 9.80 -1.69
CA ILE A 328 -8.17 10.86 -2.63
C ILE A 328 -7.01 11.68 -2.06
N ALA A 329 -7.06 12.07 -0.79
CA ALA A 329 -5.97 12.79 -0.14
C ALA A 329 -4.66 11.98 -0.15
N GLU A 330 -4.70 10.70 0.28
CA GLU A 330 -3.55 9.79 0.29
C GLU A 330 -2.96 9.60 -1.11
N ARG A 331 -3.80 9.48 -2.13
CA ARG A 331 -3.36 9.36 -3.52
C ARG A 331 -2.61 10.59 -4.03
N HIS A 332 -2.96 11.78 -3.55
CA HIS A 332 -2.27 13.03 -3.85
C HIS A 332 -1.04 13.27 -2.93
N GLY A 333 -0.57 12.24 -2.21
CA GLY A 333 0.57 12.34 -1.30
C GLY A 333 0.26 13.13 -0.03
N GLY A 334 -1.02 13.38 0.22
CA GLY A 334 -1.53 14.12 1.36
C GLY A 334 -2.10 13.23 2.46
N ALA A 335 -2.88 13.83 3.33
CA ALA A 335 -3.58 13.16 4.42
C ALA A 335 -4.88 13.89 4.76
N ILE A 336 -5.81 13.20 5.43
CA ILE A 336 -7.01 13.81 5.99
C ILE A 336 -7.00 13.62 7.52
N ALA A 337 -7.48 14.61 8.22
CA ALA A 337 -7.64 14.60 9.68
C ALA A 337 -8.97 15.22 10.08
N ALA A 338 -9.46 14.84 11.26
CA ALA A 338 -10.64 15.46 11.88
C ALA A 338 -10.35 15.73 13.35
N HIS A 339 -10.89 16.83 13.88
CA HIS A 339 -10.82 17.15 15.30
C HIS A 339 -12.01 18.02 15.73
N ASN A 340 -12.31 17.99 17.01
CA ASN A 340 -13.32 18.89 17.57
C ASN A 340 -12.76 20.31 17.72
N ARG A 341 -13.58 21.30 17.43
CA ARG A 341 -13.25 22.71 17.64
C ARG A 341 -13.53 23.13 19.08
N SER A 342 -12.69 24.00 19.62
CA SER A 342 -12.91 24.59 20.95
C SER A 342 -14.21 25.40 21.07
N SER A 343 -14.68 25.95 19.95
CA SER A 343 -15.95 26.70 19.83
C SER A 343 -17.19 25.80 19.63
N GLY A 344 -17.02 24.47 19.64
CA GLY A 344 -18.03 23.50 19.29
C GLY A 344 -18.02 23.14 17.82
N GLY A 345 -18.54 21.94 17.49
CA GLY A 345 -18.49 21.36 16.16
C GLY A 345 -17.20 20.64 15.82
N ALA A 346 -17.01 20.29 14.57
CA ALA A 346 -15.81 19.61 14.07
C ALA A 346 -15.08 20.44 13.01
N ARG A 347 -13.80 20.13 12.83
CA ARG A 347 -12.97 20.54 11.70
C ARG A 347 -12.48 19.30 10.98
N PHE A 348 -12.71 19.26 9.68
CA PHE A 348 -12.11 18.29 8.77
C PHE A 348 -11.06 18.99 7.94
N SER A 349 -9.87 18.40 7.80
CA SER A 349 -8.74 19.02 7.13
C SER A 349 -8.14 18.05 6.14
N ILE A 350 -8.02 18.43 4.87
CA ILE A 350 -7.21 17.75 3.85
C ILE A 350 -5.89 18.50 3.75
N ARG A 351 -4.77 17.80 4.01
CA ARG A 351 -3.42 18.28 3.79
C ARG A 351 -2.92 17.76 2.46
N LEU A 352 -2.40 18.62 1.59
CA LEU A 352 -1.83 18.29 0.28
C LEU A 352 -0.41 18.85 0.18
N PRO A 353 0.55 18.12 -0.39
CA PRO A 353 1.90 18.67 -0.61
C PRO A 353 1.87 19.76 -1.69
N LEU A 354 2.57 20.84 -1.46
CA LEU A 354 2.80 21.85 -2.49
C LEU A 354 3.81 21.34 -3.53
N PRO A 355 3.68 21.73 -4.79
CA PRO A 355 4.70 21.44 -5.79
C PRO A 355 6.03 22.04 -5.34
N ARG A 356 7.09 21.23 -5.33
CA ARG A 356 8.44 21.75 -5.08
C ARG A 356 8.80 22.70 -6.22
N PRO A 357 9.32 23.90 -5.93
CA PRO A 357 9.80 24.77 -6.99
C PRO A 357 10.86 24.00 -7.81
N ASP A 358 10.66 23.96 -9.12
CA ASP A 358 11.65 23.36 -10.02
C ASP A 358 12.94 24.20 -9.89
N PRO A 359 14.08 23.61 -9.46
CA PRO A 359 15.34 24.34 -9.33
C PRO A 359 15.86 24.92 -10.66
N ARG A 360 15.16 24.68 -11.75
CA ARG A 360 15.51 25.16 -13.12
C ARG A 360 14.71 26.37 -13.57
N THR A 361 13.70 26.84 -12.80
CA THR A 361 12.95 28.05 -13.16
C THR A 361 13.60 29.25 -12.43
N PRO A 362 14.29 30.15 -13.12
CA PRO A 362 14.81 31.38 -12.51
C PRO A 362 13.63 32.29 -12.14
N ALA A 363 13.70 32.88 -10.94
CA ALA A 363 12.76 33.87 -10.43
C ALA A 363 12.74 35.17 -11.27
#